data_d4173d2df68fbe7c2eb50170cb24c20e
#
_entry.id   d4173d2df68fbe7c2eb50170cb24c20e
#
_cell.length_a   1.000
_cell.length_b   1.000
_cell.length_c   1.000
_cell.angle_alpha   90.00
_cell.angle_beta   90.00
_cell.angle_gamma   90.00
#
_symmetry.space_group_name_H-M   'P 1'
#
loop_
_entity.id
_entity.type
_entity.pdbx_description
1 polymer ?
#
loop_
_entity_poly.entity_id
_entity_poly.type
_entity_poly.pdbx_seq_one_letter_code
_entity_poly.pdbx_strand_id
1 'polypeptide(L)'
;MAYSTTADLLERISEASLIQLTDTANSGAVNQTAAQHAIDAADGIIDALISPVYRVPLTGIPRAVRDASATIAIYRLHLYRSVDPGVWKDAYTASMAFLGAVAEKKATLEGTLPEPPASANLDNALSYTAEPRNFSRTLLTGF
;
A
#
# COMPACT_ATOMS: atom_id res chain seq x y z
N MET A 1 -8.65 -6.62 3.48
CA MET A 1 -9.35 -6.44 2.19
C MET A 1 -8.32 -6.62 1.09
N ALA A 2 -8.54 -7.54 0.16
CA ALA A 2 -7.54 -7.83 -0.88
C ALA A 2 -7.56 -6.75 -1.96
N TYR A 3 -6.38 -6.29 -2.39
CA TYR A 3 -6.26 -5.30 -3.48
C TYR A 3 -6.33 -5.94 -4.86
N SER A 4 -5.96 -7.22 -4.97
CA SER A 4 -6.11 -8.02 -6.18
C SER A 4 -6.79 -9.35 -5.88
N THR A 5 -7.17 -10.06 -6.93
CA THR A 5 -7.82 -11.37 -6.87
C THR A 5 -7.06 -12.39 -7.70
N THR A 6 -7.36 -13.68 -7.53
CA THR A 6 -6.79 -14.73 -8.39
C THR A 6 -7.12 -14.49 -9.87
N ALA A 7 -8.27 -13.87 -10.17
CA ALA A 7 -8.62 -13.51 -11.56
C ALA A 7 -7.64 -12.46 -12.12
N ASP A 8 -7.22 -11.47 -11.32
CA ASP A 8 -6.23 -10.47 -11.74
C ASP A 8 -4.85 -11.10 -12.01
N LEU A 9 -4.52 -12.20 -11.31
CA LEU A 9 -3.30 -12.97 -11.59
C LEU A 9 -3.42 -13.70 -12.94
N LEU A 10 -4.59 -14.33 -13.20
CA LEU A 10 -4.86 -15.05 -14.45
C LEU A 10 -4.91 -14.16 -15.68
N GLU A 11 -5.20 -12.87 -15.52
CA GLU A 11 -5.08 -11.89 -16.62
C GLU A 11 -3.62 -11.64 -17.04
N ARG A 12 -2.64 -11.98 -16.20
CA ARG A 12 -1.22 -11.68 -16.38
C ARG A 12 -0.38 -12.90 -16.69
N ILE A 13 -0.74 -14.05 -16.14
CA ILE A 13 -0.08 -15.34 -16.36
C ILE A 13 -1.09 -16.38 -16.77
N SER A 14 -0.62 -17.38 -17.53
CA SER A 14 -1.49 -18.50 -17.92
C SER A 14 -1.92 -19.33 -16.70
N GLU A 15 -3.09 -19.96 -16.79
CA GLU A 15 -3.56 -20.87 -15.75
C GLU A 15 -2.54 -22.00 -15.48
N ALA A 16 -1.93 -22.55 -16.52
CA ALA A 16 -0.88 -23.57 -16.38
C ALA A 16 0.32 -23.07 -15.56
N SER A 17 0.74 -21.81 -15.77
CA SER A 17 1.81 -21.20 -14.98
C SER A 17 1.37 -20.98 -13.53
N LEU A 18 0.14 -20.54 -13.29
CA LEU A 18 -0.37 -20.35 -11.93
C LEU A 18 -0.51 -21.71 -11.20
N ILE A 19 -0.94 -22.76 -11.86
CA ILE A 19 -0.94 -24.13 -11.33
C ILE A 19 0.49 -24.52 -10.92
N GLN A 20 1.46 -24.34 -11.81
CA GLN A 20 2.87 -24.68 -11.54
C GLN A 20 3.41 -23.95 -10.30
N LEU A 21 2.98 -22.69 -10.08
CA LEU A 21 3.44 -21.87 -8.97
C LEU A 21 2.70 -22.15 -7.66
N THR A 22 1.46 -22.63 -7.70
CA THR A 22 0.61 -22.79 -6.52
C THR A 22 0.38 -24.25 -6.12
N ASP A 23 0.34 -25.19 -7.10
CA ASP A 23 0.04 -26.60 -6.85
C ASP A 23 1.25 -27.35 -6.31
N THR A 24 1.33 -27.50 -5.01
CA THR A 24 2.36 -28.30 -4.34
C THR A 24 1.98 -29.78 -4.21
N ALA A 25 0.71 -30.08 -4.35
CA ALA A 25 0.16 -31.44 -4.18
C ALA A 25 0.02 -32.21 -5.49
N ASN A 26 0.39 -31.60 -6.64
CA ASN A 26 0.20 -32.16 -7.99
C ASN A 26 -1.27 -32.54 -8.28
N SER A 27 -2.19 -31.70 -7.84
CA SER A 27 -3.62 -31.89 -8.06
C SER A 27 -4.05 -31.51 -9.48
N GLY A 28 -3.22 -30.77 -10.20
CA GLY A 28 -3.52 -30.26 -11.54
C GLY A 28 -4.48 -29.06 -11.54
N ALA A 29 -4.68 -28.43 -10.39
CA ALA A 29 -5.55 -27.27 -10.23
C ALA A 29 -4.84 -26.14 -9.48
N VAL A 30 -5.33 -24.91 -9.68
CA VAL A 30 -4.82 -23.75 -8.95
C VAL A 30 -5.14 -23.88 -7.46
N ASN A 31 -4.12 -23.83 -6.62
CA ASN A 31 -4.31 -23.78 -5.18
C ASN A 31 -4.71 -22.36 -4.76
N GLN A 32 -6.00 -22.14 -4.55
CA GLN A 32 -6.57 -20.84 -4.20
C GLN A 32 -6.01 -20.31 -2.88
N THR A 33 -5.74 -21.18 -1.91
CA THR A 33 -5.16 -20.78 -0.62
C THR A 33 -3.76 -20.23 -0.80
N ALA A 34 -2.91 -20.90 -1.59
CA ALA A 34 -1.56 -20.42 -1.87
C ALA A 34 -1.56 -19.10 -2.66
N ALA A 35 -2.46 -18.96 -3.63
CA ALA A 35 -2.63 -17.72 -4.38
C ALA A 35 -3.09 -16.57 -3.45
N GLN A 36 -4.07 -16.83 -2.58
CA GLN A 36 -4.56 -15.82 -1.65
C GLN A 36 -3.47 -15.39 -0.65
N HIS A 37 -2.70 -16.30 -0.11
CA HIS A 37 -1.58 -15.96 0.78
C HIS A 37 -0.54 -15.07 0.10
N ALA A 38 -0.28 -15.29 -1.19
CA ALA A 38 0.64 -14.43 -1.94
C ALA A 38 0.05 -13.02 -2.15
N ILE A 39 -1.25 -12.92 -2.40
CA ILE A 39 -1.98 -11.65 -2.51
C ILE A 39 -1.96 -10.91 -1.17
N ASP A 40 -2.33 -11.57 -0.08
CA ASP A 40 -2.35 -10.97 1.27
C ASP A 40 -0.97 -10.44 1.67
N ALA A 41 0.09 -11.17 1.32
CA ALA A 41 1.45 -10.75 1.57
C ALA A 41 1.87 -9.55 0.68
N ALA A 42 1.37 -9.47 -0.56
CA ALA A 42 1.58 -8.31 -1.43
C ALA A 42 0.86 -7.07 -0.88
N ASP A 43 -0.37 -7.24 -0.43
CA ASP A 43 -1.19 -6.17 0.12
C ASP A 43 -0.58 -5.60 1.41
N GLY A 44 -0.02 -6.46 2.27
CA GLY A 44 0.71 -6.02 3.46
C GLY A 44 1.96 -5.17 3.13
N ILE A 45 2.67 -5.48 2.04
CA ILE A 45 3.80 -4.66 1.56
C ILE A 45 3.30 -3.31 1.07
N ILE A 46 2.22 -3.29 0.30
CA ILE A 46 1.62 -2.06 -0.22
C ILE A 46 1.18 -1.17 0.93
N ASP A 47 0.41 -1.71 1.89
CA ASP A 47 -0.05 -0.98 3.06
C ASP A 47 1.12 -0.38 3.86
N ALA A 48 2.16 -1.15 4.08
CA ALA A 48 3.35 -0.67 4.80
C ALA A 48 4.02 0.52 4.09
N LEU A 49 4.07 0.51 2.76
CA LEU A 49 4.69 1.58 1.98
C LEU A 49 3.84 2.84 1.91
N ILE A 50 2.52 2.72 1.72
CA ILE A 50 1.65 3.87 1.49
C ILE A 50 1.04 4.46 2.77
N SER A 51 1.08 3.73 3.90
CA SER A 51 0.52 4.16 5.19
C SER A 51 0.98 5.55 5.68
N PRO A 52 2.18 6.06 5.35
CA PRO A 52 2.56 7.42 5.74
C PRO A 52 1.74 8.53 5.04
N VAL A 53 1.10 8.22 3.91
CA VAL A 53 0.40 9.20 3.06
C VAL A 53 -1.09 8.92 2.96
N TYR A 54 -1.47 7.65 2.98
CA TYR A 54 -2.85 7.20 2.80
C TYR A 54 -3.31 6.38 3.98
N ARG A 55 -4.58 6.50 4.30
CA ARG A 55 -5.22 5.62 5.27
C ARG A 55 -5.39 4.23 4.67
N VAL A 56 -4.86 3.23 5.36
CA VAL A 56 -4.92 1.82 4.93
C VAL A 56 -5.82 1.00 5.86
N PRO A 57 -6.48 -0.05 5.38
CA PRO A 57 -6.57 -0.43 3.97
C PRO A 57 -7.35 0.61 3.13
N LEU A 58 -7.00 0.71 1.83
CA LEU A 58 -7.67 1.65 0.93
C LEU A 58 -9.15 1.27 0.77
N THR A 59 -10.04 2.25 0.88
CA THR A 59 -11.49 2.06 0.70
C THR A 59 -11.89 1.94 -0.78
N GLY A 60 -11.16 2.63 -1.66
CA GLY A 60 -11.24 2.45 -3.12
C GLY A 60 -9.92 1.92 -3.62
N ILE A 61 -9.93 0.90 -4.47
CA ILE A 61 -8.70 0.28 -4.97
C ILE A 61 -8.37 0.90 -6.33
N PRO A 62 -7.36 1.82 -6.40
CA PRO A 62 -6.89 2.35 -7.67
C PRO A 62 -6.35 1.24 -8.55
N ARG A 63 -6.51 1.37 -9.87
CA ARG A 63 -6.03 0.38 -10.83
C ARG A 63 -4.53 0.10 -10.66
N ALA A 64 -3.73 1.16 -10.45
CA ALA A 64 -2.29 1.03 -10.25
C ALA A 64 -1.94 0.19 -9.00
N VAL A 65 -2.71 0.28 -7.93
CA VAL A 65 -2.52 -0.53 -6.71
C VAL A 65 -2.88 -1.99 -6.96
N ARG A 66 -4.00 -2.25 -7.68
CA ARG A 66 -4.39 -3.60 -8.08
C ARG A 66 -3.32 -4.24 -8.95
N ASP A 67 -2.80 -3.49 -9.91
CA ASP A 67 -1.73 -3.93 -10.80
C ASP A 67 -0.44 -4.24 -10.04
N ALA A 68 -0.07 -3.40 -9.08
CA ALA A 68 1.09 -3.63 -8.22
C ALA A 68 0.89 -4.87 -7.33
N SER A 69 -0.28 -5.02 -6.68
CA SER A 69 -0.60 -6.18 -5.84
C SER A 69 -0.47 -7.49 -6.63
N ALA A 70 -1.10 -7.59 -7.80
CA ALA A 70 -1.01 -8.78 -8.64
C ALA A 70 0.44 -9.08 -9.08
N THR A 71 1.21 -8.07 -9.46
CA THR A 71 2.62 -8.23 -9.87
C THR A 71 3.48 -8.72 -8.71
N ILE A 72 3.33 -8.13 -7.53
CA ILE A 72 4.08 -8.52 -6.33
C ILE A 72 3.69 -9.95 -5.91
N ALA A 73 2.40 -10.31 -5.96
CA ALA A 73 1.93 -11.64 -5.64
C ALA A 73 2.53 -12.71 -6.57
N ILE A 74 2.54 -12.47 -7.89
CA ILE A 74 3.15 -13.38 -8.87
C ILE A 74 4.65 -13.54 -8.61
N TYR A 75 5.37 -12.45 -8.38
CA TYR A 75 6.80 -12.50 -8.05
C TYR A 75 7.06 -13.34 -6.79
N ARG A 76 6.24 -13.17 -5.74
CA ARG A 76 6.34 -13.96 -4.50
C ARG A 76 6.07 -15.44 -4.72
N LEU A 77 5.10 -15.79 -5.57
CA LEU A 77 4.83 -17.19 -5.92
C LEU A 77 6.05 -17.84 -6.56
N HIS A 78 6.77 -17.14 -7.45
CA HIS A 78 8.04 -17.64 -8.02
C HIS A 78 9.09 -17.88 -6.92
N LEU A 79 9.23 -16.96 -5.97
CA LEU A 79 10.16 -17.13 -4.85
C LEU A 79 9.78 -18.31 -3.96
N TYR A 80 8.51 -18.50 -3.64
CA TYR A 80 8.05 -19.62 -2.80
C TYR A 80 8.33 -20.98 -3.43
N ARG A 81 8.29 -21.04 -4.75
CA ARG A 81 8.60 -22.26 -5.50
C ARG A 81 10.07 -22.39 -5.90
N SER A 82 10.90 -21.42 -5.56
CA SER A 82 12.29 -21.34 -6.00
C SER A 82 12.45 -21.45 -7.53
N VAL A 83 11.47 -20.89 -8.25
CA VAL A 83 11.47 -20.79 -9.71
C VAL A 83 11.99 -19.41 -10.11
N ASP A 84 12.80 -19.35 -11.16
CA ASP A 84 13.31 -18.07 -11.66
C ASP A 84 12.15 -17.16 -12.06
N PRO A 85 12.04 -15.97 -11.45
CA PRO A 85 10.97 -15.02 -11.74
C PRO A 85 11.09 -14.35 -13.12
N GLY A 86 12.28 -14.40 -13.75
CA GLY A 86 12.49 -13.79 -15.07
C GLY A 86 12.04 -12.34 -15.14
N VAL A 87 11.13 -12.04 -16.07
CA VAL A 87 10.59 -10.67 -16.27
C VAL A 87 9.82 -10.12 -15.06
N TRP A 88 9.33 -10.98 -14.17
CA TRP A 88 8.60 -10.56 -12.98
C TRP A 88 9.47 -9.85 -11.95
N LYS A 89 10.79 -10.09 -11.98
CA LYS A 89 11.73 -9.35 -11.13
C LYS A 89 11.77 -7.86 -11.48
N ASP A 90 11.81 -7.55 -12.77
CA ASP A 90 11.83 -6.15 -13.24
C ASP A 90 10.47 -5.48 -13.00
N ALA A 91 9.39 -6.20 -13.25
CA ALA A 91 8.03 -5.72 -12.97
C ALA A 91 7.80 -5.47 -11.47
N TYR A 92 8.32 -6.35 -10.61
CA TYR A 92 8.33 -6.15 -9.16
C TYR A 92 9.11 -4.89 -8.76
N THR A 93 10.32 -4.72 -9.29
CA THR A 93 11.15 -3.55 -9.01
C THR A 93 10.47 -2.26 -9.44
N ALA A 94 9.83 -2.25 -10.61
CA ALA A 94 9.06 -1.10 -11.10
C ALA A 94 7.85 -0.79 -10.20
N SER A 95 7.13 -1.82 -9.75
CA SER A 95 6.01 -1.66 -8.80
C SER A 95 6.46 -1.09 -7.47
N MET A 96 7.59 -1.57 -6.93
CA MET A 96 8.16 -1.05 -5.68
C MET A 96 8.63 0.39 -5.82
N ALA A 97 9.23 0.76 -6.96
CA ALA A 97 9.64 2.13 -7.25
C ALA A 97 8.43 3.08 -7.35
N PHE A 98 7.35 2.65 -7.99
CA PHE A 98 6.08 3.40 -8.05
C PHE A 98 5.49 3.62 -6.65
N LEU A 99 5.37 2.57 -5.84
CA LEU A 99 4.84 2.68 -4.48
C LEU A 99 5.74 3.54 -3.58
N GLY A 100 7.06 3.47 -3.76
CA GLY A 100 8.01 4.36 -3.09
C GLY A 100 7.81 5.83 -3.48
N ALA A 101 7.58 6.12 -4.76
CA ALA A 101 7.27 7.48 -5.22
C ALA A 101 5.93 8.00 -4.63
N VAL A 102 4.95 7.12 -4.44
CA VAL A 102 3.69 7.45 -3.74
C VAL A 102 3.96 7.77 -2.28
N ALA A 103 4.77 6.96 -1.58
CA ALA A 103 5.15 7.19 -0.18
C ALA A 103 5.91 8.51 0.02
N GLU A 104 6.72 8.90 -0.96
CA GLU A 104 7.47 10.17 -0.98
C GLU A 104 6.62 11.37 -1.48
N LYS A 105 5.34 11.16 -1.75
CA LYS A 105 4.41 12.17 -2.30
C LYS A 105 4.82 12.72 -3.68
N LYS A 106 5.66 11.98 -4.41
CA LYS A 106 6.06 12.30 -5.80
C LYS A 106 5.05 11.81 -6.83
N ALA A 107 4.22 10.84 -6.45
CA ALA A 107 3.11 10.32 -7.23
C ALA A 107 1.85 10.24 -6.37
N THR A 108 0.68 10.32 -6.99
CA THR A 108 -0.62 10.22 -6.32
C THR A 108 -1.39 9.02 -6.83
N LEU A 109 -2.22 8.43 -5.97
CA LEU A 109 -3.13 7.37 -6.36
C LEU A 109 -4.41 7.97 -6.94
N GLU A 110 -4.81 7.49 -8.12
CA GLU A 110 -6.01 7.94 -8.81
C GLU A 110 -7.26 7.64 -7.97
N GLY A 111 -8.13 8.65 -7.83
CA GLY A 111 -9.40 8.51 -7.12
C GLY A 111 -9.29 8.40 -5.59
N THR A 112 -8.12 8.53 -5.03
CA THR A 112 -7.89 8.45 -3.58
C THR A 112 -7.26 9.76 -3.10
N LEU A 113 -7.93 10.44 -2.18
CA LEU A 113 -7.36 11.62 -1.53
C LEU A 113 -6.30 11.18 -0.51
N PRO A 114 -5.14 11.85 -0.45
CA PRO A 114 -4.18 11.63 0.62
C PRO A 114 -4.84 11.93 1.98
N GLU A 115 -4.91 10.93 2.82
CA GLU A 115 -5.41 11.07 4.18
C GLU A 115 -4.34 10.50 5.14
N PRO A 116 -3.56 11.37 5.79
CA PRO A 116 -2.57 10.92 6.74
C PRO A 116 -3.23 10.19 7.92
N PRO A 117 -2.55 9.24 8.57
CA PRO A 117 -3.10 8.52 9.72
C PRO A 117 -3.54 9.51 10.81
N ALA A 118 -4.63 9.19 11.49
CA ALA A 118 -5.27 10.05 12.50
C ALA A 118 -4.33 10.50 13.65
N SER A 119 -3.20 9.85 13.84
CA SER A 119 -2.16 10.22 14.79
C SER A 119 -1.32 11.43 14.36
N ALA A 120 -1.44 11.90 13.12
CA ALA A 120 -0.71 13.09 12.64
C ALA A 120 -1.38 14.42 13.05
N ASN A 121 -2.56 14.38 13.67
CA ASN A 121 -3.23 15.56 14.22
C ASN A 121 -2.71 15.97 15.61
N LEU A 122 -1.40 15.83 15.85
CA LEU A 122 -0.76 16.42 17.04
C LEU A 122 -0.64 17.94 16.96
N ASP A 123 -0.90 18.55 15.81
CA ASP A 123 -0.88 20.00 15.64
C ASP A 123 -1.99 20.75 16.40
N ASN A 124 -3.00 20.01 16.90
CA ASN A 124 -4.06 20.62 17.71
C ASN A 124 -3.80 20.57 19.23
N ALA A 125 -2.69 19.97 19.67
CA ALA A 125 -2.34 19.91 21.10
C ALA A 125 -1.52 21.11 21.57
N LEU A 126 -1.10 21.97 20.66
CA LEU A 126 -0.42 23.24 20.98
C LEU A 126 -1.34 24.42 20.64
N SER A 127 -2.56 24.42 21.16
CA SER A 127 -3.29 25.67 21.31
C SER A 127 -2.61 26.44 22.43
N TYR A 128 -1.63 27.25 22.06
CA TYR A 128 -1.07 28.26 22.95
C TYR A 128 -2.19 29.26 23.24
N THR A 129 -2.85 29.08 24.36
CA THR A 129 -3.71 30.11 24.93
C THR A 129 -2.77 31.18 25.48
N ALA A 130 -2.53 32.22 24.69
CA ALA A 130 -1.83 33.38 25.17
C ALA A 130 -2.60 33.93 26.35
N GLU A 131 -2.02 33.88 27.54
CA GLU A 131 -2.60 34.58 28.70
C GLU A 131 -2.77 36.06 28.35
N PRO A 132 -3.89 36.68 28.75
CA PRO A 132 -4.10 38.10 28.51
C PRO A 132 -2.95 38.90 29.13
N ARG A 133 -2.37 39.79 28.31
CA ARG A 133 -1.26 40.66 28.77
C ARG A 133 -1.74 41.40 30.00
N ASN A 134 -1.11 41.17 31.17
CA ASN A 134 -1.40 41.85 32.41
C ASN A 134 -1.03 43.35 32.41
N PHE A 135 -0.40 43.84 31.34
CA PHE A 135 -0.06 45.23 31.14
C PHE A 135 -0.82 45.79 29.95
N SER A 136 -1.99 46.35 30.19
CA SER A 136 -2.68 47.17 29.21
C SER A 136 -2.26 48.63 29.41
N ARG A 137 -2.23 49.40 28.30
CA ARG A 137 -1.88 50.84 28.28
C ARG A 137 -2.76 51.66 29.21
N THR A 138 -3.90 51.15 29.61
CA THR A 138 -4.87 51.77 30.50
C THR A 138 -4.40 51.80 31.95
N LEU A 139 -3.51 50.93 32.36
CA LEU A 139 -2.94 50.92 33.73
C LEU A 139 -1.86 51.96 33.96
N LEU A 140 -1.32 52.59 32.91
CA LEU A 140 -0.22 53.57 33.00
C LEU A 140 -0.70 55.03 32.92
N THR A 141 -2.01 55.30 32.86
CA THR A 141 -2.57 56.65 32.81
C THR A 141 -2.87 57.26 34.18
N GLY A 142 -2.42 56.61 35.25
CA GLY A 142 -2.66 57.05 36.62
C GLY A 142 -1.42 57.53 37.37
N PHE A 143 -0.33 57.84 36.64
CA PHE A 143 0.85 58.43 37.23
C PHE A 143 1.20 59.76 36.62
#